data_f87961680be0096ab4c06adcfa3afa05
#
_entry.id   f87961680be0096ab4c06adcfa3afa05
#
_cell.length_a   1.000
_cell.length_b   1.000
_cell.length_c   1.000
_cell.angle_alpha   90.00
_cell.angle_beta   90.00
_cell.angle_gamma   90.00
#
_symmetry.space_group_name_H-M   'P 1'
#
loop_
_entity.id
_entity.type
_entity.pdbx_description
1 polymer ?
#
loop_
_entity_poly.entity_id
_entity_poly.type
_entity_poly.pdbx_seq_one_letter_code
_entity_poly.pdbx_strand_id
1 'polypeptide(L)'
;MGENLVLMPDVREQTILVVDDSNITRSLIERVYKDQYKILMASNGREAIDIVDTMPEGVIVAILLDLNMPDLDGFAVLDHFKEKDLFNKIPVSIITGDSTKETINRCLSYNIVDILIKPFSGFDIERVVSKMVK
;
A
#
# COMPACT_ATOMS: atom_id res chain seq x y z
N MET A 1 13.79 11.70 31.35
CA MET A 1 13.53 10.30 31.11
C MET A 1 12.30 10.08 30.32
N GLY A 2 11.20 10.72 30.68
CA GLY A 2 9.98 10.59 29.91
C GLY A 2 10.14 11.01 28.47
N GLU A 3 11.00 11.96 28.23
CA GLU A 3 11.26 12.44 26.88
C GLU A 3 11.89 11.39 26.00
N ASN A 4 12.63 10.43 26.57
CA ASN A 4 13.20 9.35 25.78
C ASN A 4 12.10 8.47 25.17
N LEU A 5 11.04 8.25 25.91
CA LEU A 5 9.93 7.47 25.42
C LEU A 5 9.21 8.21 24.31
N VAL A 6 9.13 9.53 24.42
CA VAL A 6 8.50 10.36 23.38
C VAL A 6 9.28 10.31 22.09
N LEU A 7 10.59 10.22 22.18
CA LEU A 7 11.47 10.23 21.02
C LEU A 7 11.64 8.86 20.38
N MET A 8 11.21 7.81 21.04
CA MET A 8 11.34 6.48 20.49
C MET A 8 10.35 6.28 19.36
N PRO A 9 10.73 5.55 18.32
CA PRO A 9 9.79 5.22 17.27
C PRO A 9 8.59 4.53 17.88
N ASP A 10 7.43 5.06 17.60
CA ASP A 10 6.20 4.50 18.12
C ASP A 10 5.72 3.41 17.16
N VAL A 11 5.71 2.18 17.62
CA VAL A 11 5.23 1.07 16.78
C VAL A 11 3.78 1.27 16.38
N ARG A 12 3.03 2.10 17.12
CA ARG A 12 1.67 2.43 16.73
C ARG A 12 1.62 3.36 15.54
N GLU A 13 2.77 3.91 15.15
CA GLU A 13 2.85 4.75 13.96
C GLU A 13 3.15 3.93 12.70
N GLN A 14 3.12 2.62 12.81
CA GLN A 14 3.22 1.78 11.63
C GLN A 14 2.16 2.22 10.62
N THR A 15 2.61 2.38 9.39
CA THR A 15 1.84 3.04 8.36
C THR A 15 1.49 2.09 7.24
N ILE A 16 0.23 2.12 6.81
CA ILE A 16 -0.19 1.48 5.57
C ILE A 16 -0.27 2.58 4.52
N LEU A 17 0.47 2.43 3.45
CA LEU A 17 0.43 3.36 2.32
C LEU A 17 -0.61 2.88 1.32
N VAL A 18 -1.57 3.74 1.03
CA VAL A 18 -2.62 3.43 0.05
C VAL A 18 -2.44 4.37 -1.13
N VAL A 19 -2.16 3.81 -2.28
CA VAL A 19 -1.94 4.57 -3.51
C VAL A 19 -3.18 4.44 -4.36
N ASP A 20 -4.08 5.42 -4.23
CA ASP A 20 -5.38 5.40 -4.90
C ASP A 20 -5.94 6.82 -4.84
N ASP A 21 -6.50 7.29 -5.93
CA ASP A 21 -7.10 8.62 -5.97
C ASP A 21 -8.57 8.61 -5.53
N SER A 22 -9.10 7.46 -5.13
CA SER A 22 -10.50 7.30 -4.74
C SER A 22 -10.72 7.63 -3.27
N ASN A 23 -11.58 8.59 -3.01
CA ASN A 23 -11.98 8.92 -1.63
C ASN A 23 -12.76 7.78 -0.98
N ILE A 24 -13.46 6.98 -1.78
CA ILE A 24 -14.23 5.85 -1.28
C ILE A 24 -13.29 4.79 -0.71
N THR A 25 -12.23 4.45 -1.45
CA THR A 25 -11.21 3.51 -0.99
C THR A 25 -10.56 4.01 0.30
N ARG A 26 -10.19 5.28 0.30
CA ARG A 26 -9.56 5.91 1.47
C ARG A 26 -10.45 5.79 2.70
N SER A 27 -11.71 6.19 2.56
CA SER A 27 -12.66 6.19 3.69
C SER A 27 -12.86 4.79 4.24
N LEU A 28 -12.94 3.82 3.36
CA LEU A 28 -13.16 2.43 3.76
C LEU A 28 -11.97 1.90 4.55
N ILE A 29 -10.77 2.13 4.05
CA ILE A 29 -9.54 1.65 4.70
C ILE A 29 -9.34 2.35 6.04
N GLU A 30 -9.56 3.65 6.10
CA GLU A 30 -9.44 4.40 7.35
C GLU A 30 -10.42 3.89 8.40
N ARG A 31 -11.64 3.53 7.98
CA ARG A 31 -12.63 3.01 8.90
C ARG A 31 -12.20 1.66 9.48
N VAL A 32 -11.61 0.81 8.66
CA VAL A 32 -11.18 -0.53 9.09
C VAL A 32 -9.99 -0.43 10.06
N TYR A 33 -9.05 0.47 9.81
CA TYR A 33 -7.77 0.46 10.52
C TYR A 33 -7.44 1.71 11.33
N LYS A 34 -8.37 2.62 11.52
CA LYS A 34 -8.10 3.93 12.13
C LYS A 34 -7.38 3.87 13.47
N ASP A 35 -7.60 2.82 14.24
CA ASP A 35 -7.03 2.69 15.57
C ASP A 35 -5.82 1.76 15.61
N GLN A 36 -5.47 1.15 14.50
CA GLN A 36 -4.40 0.16 14.46
C GLN A 36 -3.19 0.63 13.68
N TYR A 37 -3.42 1.34 12.61
CA TYR A 37 -2.35 1.80 11.71
C TYR A 37 -2.61 3.22 11.27
N LYS A 38 -1.54 3.94 11.06
CA LYS A 38 -1.63 5.21 10.37
C LYS A 38 -1.88 4.92 8.89
N ILE A 39 -2.83 5.61 8.30
CA ILE A 39 -3.12 5.45 6.88
C ILE A 39 -2.60 6.68 6.15
N LEU A 40 -1.67 6.45 5.24
CA LEU A 40 -1.11 7.50 4.42
C LEU A 40 -1.58 7.30 2.99
N MET A 41 -2.14 8.35 2.40
CA MET A 41 -2.67 8.27 1.04
C MET A 41 -1.73 8.95 0.06
N ALA A 42 -1.52 8.29 -1.07
CA ALA A 42 -0.89 8.91 -2.22
C ALA A 42 -1.91 8.90 -3.35
N SER A 43 -2.06 10.01 -4.03
CA SER A 43 -3.08 10.17 -5.07
C SER A 43 -2.61 9.75 -6.45
N ASN A 44 -1.32 9.50 -6.60
CA ASN A 44 -0.74 9.08 -7.87
C ASN A 44 0.58 8.36 -7.63
N GLY A 45 1.10 7.77 -8.71
CA GLY A 45 2.31 6.96 -8.62
C GLY A 45 3.56 7.72 -8.24
N ARG A 46 3.71 8.94 -8.72
CA ARG A 46 4.88 9.76 -8.39
C ARG A 46 4.93 10.10 -6.91
N GLU A 47 3.79 10.46 -6.36
CA GLU A 47 3.68 10.74 -4.94
C GLU A 47 4.02 9.50 -4.11
N ALA A 48 3.56 8.33 -4.56
CA ALA A 48 3.86 7.07 -3.89
C ALA A 48 5.37 6.80 -3.89
N ILE A 49 6.02 7.00 -5.01
CA ILE A 49 7.47 6.78 -5.13
C ILE A 49 8.21 7.73 -4.19
N ASP A 50 7.83 9.00 -4.16
CA ASP A 50 8.47 9.97 -3.29
C ASP A 50 8.32 9.59 -1.81
N ILE A 51 7.14 9.14 -1.43
CA ILE A 51 6.88 8.72 -0.05
C ILE A 51 7.75 7.53 0.31
N VAL A 52 7.77 6.51 -0.54
CA VAL A 52 8.55 5.30 -0.27
C VAL A 52 10.04 5.61 -0.19
N ASP A 53 10.52 6.47 -1.09
CA ASP A 53 11.95 6.79 -1.14
C ASP A 53 12.42 7.65 0.03
N THR A 54 11.50 8.37 0.69
CA THR A 54 11.87 9.30 1.77
C THR A 54 11.49 8.84 3.17
N MET A 55 10.54 7.91 3.30
CA MET A 55 10.13 7.44 4.62
C MET A 55 11.21 6.57 5.25
N PRO A 56 11.41 6.69 6.57
CA PRO A 56 12.37 5.82 7.26
C PRO A 56 12.01 4.35 7.08
N GLU A 57 13.03 3.52 7.00
CA GLU A 57 12.86 2.09 6.86
C GLU A 57 12.06 1.54 8.05
N GLY A 58 11.12 0.65 7.75
CA GLY A 58 10.30 0.01 8.78
C GLY A 58 9.03 0.75 9.15
N VAL A 59 8.86 1.99 8.70
CA VAL A 59 7.65 2.77 9.00
C VAL A 59 6.48 2.29 8.16
N ILE A 60 6.68 2.11 6.85
CA ILE A 60 5.63 1.58 5.98
C ILE A 60 5.63 0.07 6.08
N VAL A 61 4.52 -0.48 6.57
CA VAL A 61 4.43 -1.93 6.81
C VAL A 61 3.65 -2.66 5.73
N ALA A 62 2.93 -1.93 4.88
CA ALA A 62 2.18 -2.50 3.78
C ALA A 62 1.85 -1.41 2.76
N ILE A 63 1.78 -1.80 1.50
CA ILE A 63 1.39 -0.90 0.42
C ILE A 63 0.24 -1.53 -0.36
N LEU A 64 -0.84 -0.76 -0.52
CA LEU A 64 -1.95 -1.11 -1.41
C LEU A 64 -1.87 -0.15 -2.59
N LEU A 65 -1.70 -0.69 -3.78
CA LEU A 65 -1.43 0.09 -4.99
C LEU A 65 -2.50 -0.12 -6.05
N ASP A 66 -3.22 0.95 -6.37
CA ASP A 66 -4.17 0.95 -7.47
C ASP A 66 -3.41 1.05 -8.79
N LEU A 67 -3.77 0.23 -9.74
CA LEU A 67 -3.14 0.25 -11.07
C LEU A 67 -3.65 1.39 -11.95
N ASN A 68 -4.88 1.82 -11.73
CA ASN A 68 -5.54 2.79 -12.61
C ASN A 68 -5.54 4.18 -11.99
N MET A 69 -4.46 4.90 -12.21
CA MET A 69 -4.31 6.26 -11.70
C MET A 69 -3.81 7.19 -12.79
N PRO A 70 -4.11 8.49 -12.69
CA PRO A 70 -3.56 9.46 -13.62
C PRO A 70 -2.05 9.60 -13.43
N ASP A 71 -1.39 10.22 -14.36
CA ASP A 71 0.04 10.51 -14.41
C ASP A 71 0.89 9.27 -14.59
N LEU A 72 1.35 8.66 -13.51
CA LEU A 72 2.21 7.49 -13.57
C LEU A 72 1.36 6.27 -13.22
N ASP A 73 1.24 5.32 -14.13
CA ASP A 73 0.38 4.16 -13.89
C ASP A 73 1.01 3.19 -12.88
N GLY A 74 0.18 2.29 -12.37
CA GLY A 74 0.60 1.37 -11.32
C GLY A 74 1.72 0.43 -11.74
N PHE A 75 1.78 0.03 -13.00
CA PHE A 75 2.85 -0.85 -13.46
C PHE A 75 4.20 -0.14 -13.45
N ALA A 76 4.22 1.15 -13.77
CA ALA A 76 5.45 1.92 -13.68
C ALA A 76 5.92 2.03 -12.24
N VAL A 77 5.00 2.16 -11.29
CA VAL A 77 5.33 2.16 -9.86
C VAL A 77 5.89 0.81 -9.44
N LEU A 78 5.28 -0.27 -9.90
CA LEU A 78 5.76 -1.63 -9.60
C LEU A 78 7.17 -1.85 -10.16
N ASP A 79 7.45 -1.34 -11.35
CA ASP A 79 8.78 -1.44 -11.95
C ASP A 79 9.82 -0.70 -11.10
N HIS A 80 9.46 0.48 -10.60
CA HIS A 80 10.33 1.23 -9.70
C HIS A 80 10.60 0.45 -8.41
N PHE A 81 9.57 -0.14 -7.84
CA PHE A 81 9.70 -0.94 -6.63
C PHE A 81 10.61 -2.14 -6.88
N LYS A 82 10.50 -2.75 -8.04
CA LYS A 82 11.33 -3.89 -8.41
C LYS A 82 12.80 -3.48 -8.51
N GLU A 83 13.07 -2.35 -9.15
CA GLU A 83 14.44 -1.83 -9.27
C GLU A 83 15.08 -1.56 -7.92
N LYS A 84 14.27 -1.10 -6.96
CA LYS A 84 14.76 -0.77 -5.62
C LYS A 84 14.72 -1.96 -4.65
N ASP A 85 14.36 -3.12 -5.15
CA ASP A 85 14.23 -4.33 -4.33
C ASP A 85 13.25 -4.14 -3.16
N LEU A 86 12.22 -3.35 -3.40
CA LEU A 86 11.28 -2.99 -2.35
C LEU A 86 10.40 -4.16 -1.92
N PHE A 87 10.08 -5.06 -2.86
CA PHE A 87 9.21 -6.20 -2.53
C PHE A 87 9.77 -7.09 -1.42
N ASN A 88 11.08 -7.09 -1.25
CA ASN A 88 11.72 -7.83 -0.16
C ASN A 88 11.70 -7.07 1.16
N LYS A 89 11.33 -5.82 1.15
CA LYS A 89 11.33 -4.96 2.33
C LYS A 89 9.93 -4.63 2.82
N ILE A 90 9.00 -4.43 1.90
CA ILE A 90 7.64 -4.02 2.20
C ILE A 90 6.68 -4.86 1.37
N PRO A 91 5.71 -5.53 2.01
CA PRO A 91 4.69 -6.27 1.25
C PRO A 91 3.81 -5.31 0.46
N VAL A 92 3.54 -5.68 -0.78
CA VAL A 92 2.73 -4.89 -1.71
C VAL A 92 1.59 -5.75 -2.23
N SER A 93 0.38 -5.22 -2.18
CA SER A 93 -0.78 -5.82 -2.84
C SER A 93 -1.36 -4.81 -3.81
N ILE A 94 -2.00 -5.32 -4.84
CA ILE A 94 -2.53 -4.50 -5.92
C ILE A 94 -4.03 -4.35 -5.78
N ILE A 95 -4.52 -3.16 -6.09
CA ILE A 95 -5.95 -2.87 -6.20
C ILE A 95 -6.23 -2.64 -7.68
N THR A 96 -7.26 -3.28 -8.22
CA THR A 96 -7.63 -3.06 -9.62
C THR A 96 -9.11 -3.30 -9.87
N GLY A 97 -9.69 -2.51 -10.77
CA GLY A 97 -11.02 -2.77 -11.29
C GLY A 97 -11.00 -3.65 -12.52
N ASP A 98 -9.80 -3.93 -13.03
CA ASP A 98 -9.62 -4.76 -14.22
C ASP A 98 -9.21 -6.17 -13.82
N SER A 99 -10.16 -7.10 -13.92
CA SER A 99 -9.93 -8.49 -13.55
C SER A 99 -9.70 -9.38 -14.78
N THR A 100 -9.31 -8.79 -15.91
CA THR A 100 -8.99 -9.59 -17.09
C THR A 100 -7.80 -10.48 -16.81
N LYS A 101 -7.77 -11.62 -17.47
CA LYS A 101 -6.68 -12.58 -17.32
C LYS A 101 -5.33 -11.94 -17.65
N GLU A 102 -5.31 -11.09 -18.66
CA GLU A 102 -4.09 -10.40 -19.08
C GLU A 102 -3.54 -9.51 -17.95
N THR A 103 -4.38 -8.69 -17.36
CA THR A 103 -3.97 -7.81 -16.26
C THR A 103 -3.54 -8.60 -15.04
N ILE A 104 -4.32 -9.62 -14.66
CA ILE A 104 -3.98 -10.45 -13.50
C ILE A 104 -2.64 -11.14 -13.71
N ASN A 105 -2.42 -11.71 -14.90
CA ASN A 105 -1.13 -12.37 -15.19
C ASN A 105 0.03 -11.40 -15.12
N ARG A 106 -0.16 -10.18 -15.60
CA ARG A 106 0.89 -9.16 -15.52
C ARG A 106 1.19 -8.79 -14.08
N CYS A 107 0.17 -8.66 -13.25
CA CYS A 107 0.35 -8.40 -11.82
C CYS A 107 1.17 -9.50 -11.17
N LEU A 108 0.86 -10.75 -11.49
CA LEU A 108 1.53 -11.89 -10.87
C LEU A 108 2.98 -12.06 -11.30
N SER A 109 3.44 -11.29 -12.29
CA SER A 109 4.84 -11.29 -12.67
C SER A 109 5.70 -10.51 -11.66
N TYR A 110 5.08 -9.76 -10.78
CA TYR A 110 5.76 -9.06 -9.68
C TYR A 110 5.62 -9.87 -8.41
N ASN A 111 6.52 -9.66 -7.47
CA ASN A 111 6.49 -10.38 -6.19
C ASN A 111 5.52 -9.72 -5.21
N ILE A 112 4.26 -9.70 -5.57
CA ILE A 112 3.19 -9.11 -4.76
C ILE A 112 2.59 -10.15 -3.83
N VAL A 113 1.87 -9.68 -2.81
CA VAL A 113 1.22 -10.57 -1.84
C VAL A 113 -0.15 -11.03 -2.34
N ASP A 114 -0.97 -10.09 -2.83
CA ASP A 114 -2.33 -10.41 -3.26
C ASP A 114 -2.85 -9.33 -4.21
N ILE A 115 -4.04 -9.58 -4.74
CA ILE A 115 -4.75 -8.65 -5.61
C ILE A 115 -6.14 -8.44 -5.04
N LEU A 116 -6.54 -7.17 -4.93
CA LEU A 116 -7.84 -6.76 -4.42
C LEU A 116 -8.65 -6.20 -5.58
N ILE A 117 -9.73 -6.88 -5.96
CA ILE A 117 -10.55 -6.50 -7.12
C ILE A 117 -11.66 -5.56 -6.68
N LYS A 118 -11.81 -4.45 -7.37
CA LYS A 118 -12.92 -3.51 -7.14
C LYS A 118 -14.21 -4.06 -7.75
N PRO A 119 -15.35 -3.88 -7.11
CA PRO A 119 -15.54 -3.29 -5.77
C PRO A 119 -15.22 -4.31 -4.67
N PHE A 120 -14.73 -3.83 -3.54
CA PHE A 120 -14.38 -4.69 -2.42
C PHE A 120 -14.99 -4.17 -1.13
N SER A 121 -15.08 -5.06 -0.13
CA SER A 121 -15.64 -4.75 1.18
C SER A 121 -14.53 -4.61 2.21
N GLY A 122 -14.91 -4.22 3.44
CA GLY A 122 -13.97 -4.19 4.55
C GLY A 122 -13.37 -5.57 4.84
N PHE A 123 -14.16 -6.64 4.66
CA PHE A 123 -13.65 -8.00 4.81
C PHE A 123 -12.55 -8.32 3.83
N ASP A 124 -12.70 -7.87 2.58
CA ASP A 124 -11.70 -8.10 1.56
C ASP A 124 -10.39 -7.40 1.93
N ILE A 125 -10.49 -6.17 2.43
CA ILE A 125 -9.34 -5.39 2.88
C ILE A 125 -8.64 -6.11 4.02
N GLU A 126 -9.39 -6.54 5.03
CA GLU A 126 -8.82 -7.23 6.19
C GLU A 126 -8.13 -8.52 5.77
N ARG A 127 -8.74 -9.26 4.84
CA ARG A 127 -8.16 -10.50 4.34
C ARG A 127 -6.82 -10.25 3.66
N VAL A 128 -6.76 -9.23 2.82
CA VAL A 128 -5.53 -8.93 2.08
C VAL A 128 -4.45 -8.37 3.02
N VAL A 129 -4.81 -7.38 3.83
CA VAL A 129 -3.84 -6.75 4.73
C VAL A 129 -3.31 -7.73 5.77
N SER A 130 -4.14 -8.64 6.26
CA SER A 130 -3.69 -9.64 7.25
C SER A 130 -2.59 -10.54 6.72
N LYS A 131 -2.50 -10.71 5.42
CA LYS A 131 -1.41 -11.46 4.80
C LYS A 131 -0.12 -10.65 4.70
N MET A 132 -0.22 -9.34 4.82
CA MET A 132 0.89 -8.42 4.63
C MET A 132 1.55 -8.03 5.94
N VAL A 133 0.76 -7.85 6.97
CA VAL A 133 1.27 -7.43 8.29
C VAL A 133 1.22 -8.59 9.26
N LYS A 134 2.14 -8.56 10.19
CA LYS A 134 2.20 -9.65 11.19
C LYS A 134 1.91 -9.12 12.57
#